data_6e34247e4b05b515cf189456f6bc1841
#
_entry.id   6e34247e4b05b515cf189456f6bc1841
#
_cell.length_a   1.000
_cell.length_b   1.000
_cell.length_c   1.000
_cell.angle_alpha   90.00
_cell.angle_beta   90.00
_cell.angle_gamma   90.00
#
_symmetry.space_group_name_H-M   'P 1'
#
loop_
_entity.id
_entity.type
_entity.pdbx_description
1 polymer ?
#
loop_
_entity_poly.entity_id
_entity_poly.type
_entity_poly.pdbx_seq_one_letter_code
_entity_poly.pdbx_strand_id
1 'polypeptide(L)'
;FLPRYLAGAFTTLPEFLRDRFDDDVRRMTVLLFMVGYGLVTIPSVLYSGSIAVLLVFDLPGILNLSYNQALIFTIILIGLVGSLYAIFGGLKAVAVSDTLNGIGLLIIGISVPLLGLSSLGGGSILDGLSIITKNNTHKLNAIGSASDPTPFGTIFTGMIFANLFYWCTNQYVIQRTLASRDLSEGQKGVLLSGFFKVMIPFMMMIPGVIAFHLYGQGLESIDQAYPRL
;
A
#
# COMPACT_ATOMS: atom_id res chain seq x y z
N PHE A 1 -7.35 6.22 -20.44
CA PHE A 1 -5.99 5.74 -20.71
C PHE A 1 -5.98 4.28 -21.17
N LEU A 2 -6.51 3.32 -20.40
CA LEU A 2 -6.47 1.89 -20.70
C LEU A 2 -6.86 1.51 -22.14
N PRO A 3 -7.96 2.00 -22.74
CA PRO A 3 -8.30 1.67 -24.12
C PRO A 3 -7.22 2.08 -25.13
N ARG A 4 -6.55 3.21 -24.91
CA ARG A 4 -5.47 3.68 -25.77
C ARG A 4 -4.22 2.84 -25.65
N TYR A 5 -3.87 2.42 -24.42
CA TYR A 5 -2.72 1.56 -24.19
C TYR A 5 -2.89 0.21 -24.87
N LEU A 6 -4.06 -0.43 -24.70
CA LEU A 6 -4.33 -1.73 -25.31
C LEU A 6 -4.49 -1.64 -26.83
N ALA A 7 -5.10 -0.60 -27.36
CA ALA A 7 -5.22 -0.40 -28.80
C ALA A 7 -3.85 -0.19 -29.50
N GLY A 8 -2.90 0.46 -28.79
CA GLY A 8 -1.54 0.66 -29.27
C GLY A 8 -0.60 -0.51 -28.94
N ALA A 9 -1.10 -1.56 -28.28
CA ALA A 9 -0.30 -2.72 -27.82
C ALA A 9 0.93 -2.31 -26.98
N PHE A 10 0.84 -1.19 -26.24
CA PHE A 10 1.92 -0.74 -25.37
C PHE A 10 2.00 -1.60 -24.12
N THR A 11 3.20 -2.04 -23.79
CA THR A 11 3.48 -2.83 -22.59
C THR A 11 3.95 -1.98 -21.43
N THR A 12 4.45 -0.79 -21.71
CA THR A 12 4.98 0.13 -20.72
C THR A 12 4.61 1.57 -21.01
N LEU A 13 4.53 2.41 -19.94
CA LEU A 13 4.31 3.84 -20.10
C LEU A 13 5.43 4.55 -20.91
N PRO A 14 6.73 4.27 -20.66
CA PRO A 14 7.78 4.89 -21.48
C PRO A 14 7.66 4.61 -22.99
N GLU A 15 7.15 3.43 -23.36
CA GLU A 15 6.88 3.07 -24.75
C GLU A 15 5.76 3.91 -25.35
N PHE A 16 4.66 4.09 -24.62
CA PHE A 16 3.58 4.99 -25.00
C PHE A 16 4.04 6.45 -25.16
N LEU A 17 4.91 6.92 -24.26
CA LEU A 17 5.45 8.28 -24.35
C LEU A 17 6.40 8.45 -25.54
N ARG A 18 7.16 7.41 -25.90
CA ARG A 18 7.97 7.41 -27.13
C ARG A 18 7.11 7.62 -28.37
N ASP A 19 6.01 6.88 -28.45
CA ASP A 19 5.07 6.98 -29.59
C ASP A 19 4.42 8.35 -29.68
N ARG A 20 4.16 8.97 -28.52
CA ARG A 20 3.48 10.27 -28.43
C ARG A 20 4.43 11.46 -28.66
N PHE A 21 5.69 11.35 -28.27
CA PHE A 21 6.70 12.39 -28.27
C PHE A 21 7.93 11.92 -29.05
N ASP A 22 8.96 11.46 -28.34
CA ASP A 22 10.24 11.01 -28.91
C ASP A 22 11.01 10.04 -27.99
N ASP A 23 12.18 9.58 -28.49
CA ASP A 23 13.06 8.68 -27.73
C ASP A 23 13.71 9.35 -26.52
N ASP A 24 13.91 10.66 -26.51
CA ASP A 24 14.52 11.36 -25.38
C ASP A 24 13.55 11.44 -24.20
N VAL A 25 12.28 11.71 -24.44
CA VAL A 25 11.21 11.63 -23.41
C VAL A 25 11.11 10.22 -22.84
N ARG A 26 11.20 9.18 -23.67
CA ARG A 26 11.25 7.78 -23.20
C ARG A 26 12.42 7.55 -22.27
N ARG A 27 13.64 7.94 -22.67
CA ARG A 27 14.86 7.74 -21.86
C ARG A 27 14.78 8.47 -20.53
N MET A 28 14.34 9.72 -20.54
CA MET A 28 14.15 10.49 -19.30
C MET A 28 13.13 9.86 -18.37
N THR A 29 12.00 9.37 -18.89
CA THR A 29 10.95 8.70 -18.09
C THR A 29 11.46 7.41 -17.49
N VAL A 30 12.21 6.60 -18.26
CA VAL A 30 12.85 5.37 -17.74
C VAL A 30 13.80 5.71 -16.61
N LEU A 31 14.68 6.71 -16.80
CA LEU A 31 15.61 7.14 -15.76
C LEU A 31 14.90 7.58 -14.50
N LEU A 32 13.87 8.42 -14.62
CA LEU A 32 13.07 8.90 -13.48
C LEU A 32 12.40 7.73 -12.72
N PHE A 33 11.84 6.76 -13.43
CA PHE A 33 11.24 5.59 -12.80
C PHE A 33 12.27 4.69 -12.13
N MET A 34 13.44 4.47 -12.77
CA MET A 34 14.51 3.68 -12.16
C MET A 34 15.02 4.32 -10.86
N VAL A 35 15.25 5.63 -10.87
CA VAL A 35 15.69 6.37 -9.67
C VAL A 35 14.57 6.38 -8.62
N GLY A 36 13.34 6.71 -8.99
CA GLY A 36 12.21 6.78 -8.06
C GLY A 36 11.88 5.43 -7.43
N TYR A 37 11.79 4.38 -8.22
CA TYR A 37 11.51 3.05 -7.68
C TYR A 37 12.70 2.44 -6.96
N GLY A 38 13.93 2.58 -7.51
CA GLY A 38 15.13 1.97 -6.94
C GLY A 38 15.58 2.61 -5.64
N LEU A 39 15.55 3.94 -5.55
CA LEU A 39 16.09 4.66 -4.39
C LEU A 39 15.02 5.09 -3.38
N VAL A 40 13.75 5.15 -3.76
CA VAL A 40 12.69 5.62 -2.86
C VAL A 40 11.69 4.49 -2.57
N THR A 41 11.02 3.97 -3.59
CA THR A 41 9.88 3.07 -3.38
C THR A 41 10.30 1.71 -2.81
N ILE A 42 11.29 1.06 -3.43
CA ILE A 42 11.73 -0.29 -2.99
C ILE A 42 12.31 -0.24 -1.58
N PRO A 43 13.24 0.66 -1.22
CA PRO A 43 13.75 0.74 0.15
C PRO A 43 12.67 1.01 1.18
N SER A 44 11.72 1.92 0.89
CA SER A 44 10.61 2.24 1.80
C SER A 44 9.70 1.04 2.05
N VAL A 45 9.34 0.29 1.00
CA VAL A 45 8.48 -0.90 1.11
C VAL A 45 9.20 -2.02 1.86
N LEU A 46 10.48 -2.28 1.54
CA LEU A 46 11.28 -3.28 2.24
C LEU A 46 11.45 -2.94 3.72
N TYR A 47 11.73 -1.69 4.04
CA TYR A 47 11.83 -1.21 5.42
C TYR A 47 10.54 -1.43 6.21
N SER A 48 9.41 -0.93 5.70
CA SER A 48 8.11 -1.06 6.36
C SER A 48 7.68 -2.52 6.53
N GLY A 49 7.85 -3.34 5.49
CA GLY A 49 7.56 -4.77 5.55
C GLY A 49 8.45 -5.51 6.54
N SER A 50 9.73 -5.14 6.63
CA SER A 50 10.67 -5.75 7.57
C SER A 50 10.36 -5.42 9.02
N ILE A 51 9.90 -4.19 9.33
CA ILE A 51 9.44 -3.84 10.69
C ILE A 51 8.26 -4.73 11.10
N ALA A 52 7.28 -4.93 10.22
CA ALA A 52 6.14 -5.77 10.53
C ALA A 52 6.55 -7.23 10.81
N VAL A 53 7.38 -7.81 9.95
CA VAL A 53 7.90 -9.18 10.13
C VAL A 53 8.71 -9.31 11.42
N LEU A 54 9.56 -8.34 11.70
CA LEU A 54 10.41 -8.30 12.87
C LEU A 54 9.61 -8.28 14.18
N LEU A 55 8.52 -7.52 14.21
CA LEU A 55 7.65 -7.39 15.39
C LEU A 55 6.75 -8.62 15.57
N VAL A 56 6.15 -9.12 14.47
CA VAL A 56 5.24 -10.27 14.54
C VAL A 56 5.96 -11.56 14.96
N PHE A 57 7.19 -11.75 14.50
CA PHE A 57 7.96 -12.98 14.77
C PHE A 57 9.01 -12.84 15.88
N ASP A 58 9.14 -11.66 16.50
CA ASP A 58 10.19 -11.38 17.50
C ASP A 58 11.59 -11.84 17.05
N LEU A 59 11.96 -11.48 15.82
CA LEU A 59 13.23 -11.92 15.25
C LEU A 59 14.47 -11.50 16.07
N PRO A 60 14.50 -10.33 16.73
CA PRO A 60 15.60 -10.00 17.63
C PRO A 60 15.79 -11.05 18.75
N GLY A 61 14.70 -11.49 19.38
CA GLY A 61 14.74 -12.52 20.42
C GLY A 61 15.13 -13.89 19.87
N ILE A 62 14.55 -14.32 18.76
CA ILE A 62 14.85 -15.63 18.14
C ILE A 62 16.30 -15.74 17.66
N LEU A 63 16.82 -14.68 17.03
CA LEU A 63 18.15 -14.69 16.42
C LEU A 63 19.25 -14.21 17.38
N ASN A 64 18.91 -13.74 18.57
CA ASN A 64 19.83 -13.10 19.52
C ASN A 64 20.63 -11.94 18.89
N LEU A 65 19.95 -11.14 18.07
CA LEU A 65 20.52 -9.98 17.38
C LEU A 65 20.00 -8.68 17.99
N SER A 66 20.77 -7.60 17.85
CA SER A 66 20.24 -6.27 18.14
C SER A 66 19.14 -5.92 17.14
N TYR A 67 18.21 -5.02 17.53
CA TYR A 67 17.11 -4.58 16.68
C TYR A 67 17.57 -4.17 15.25
N ASN A 68 18.62 -3.36 15.16
CA ASN A 68 19.13 -2.89 13.87
C ASN A 68 19.73 -4.02 13.03
N GLN A 69 20.41 -4.98 13.64
CA GLN A 69 20.97 -6.15 12.94
C GLN A 69 19.85 -7.04 12.41
N ALA A 70 18.83 -7.32 13.22
CA ALA A 70 17.68 -8.08 12.83
C ALA A 70 16.89 -7.38 11.70
N LEU A 71 16.76 -6.05 11.76
CA LEU A 71 16.10 -5.25 10.71
C LEU A 71 16.86 -5.35 9.38
N ILE A 72 18.17 -5.13 9.38
CA ILE A 72 18.99 -5.24 8.16
C ILE A 72 18.92 -6.65 7.58
N PHE A 73 19.04 -7.67 8.43
CA PHE A 73 18.92 -9.07 8.02
C PHE A 73 17.57 -9.34 7.35
N THR A 74 16.47 -8.87 7.95
CA THR A 74 15.11 -9.06 7.43
C THR A 74 14.90 -8.33 6.09
N ILE A 75 15.41 -7.10 5.96
CA ILE A 75 15.38 -6.35 4.70
C ILE A 75 16.08 -7.13 3.58
N ILE A 76 17.28 -7.65 3.85
CA ILE A 76 18.06 -8.41 2.86
C ILE A 76 17.33 -9.71 2.50
N LEU A 77 16.81 -10.43 3.49
CA LEU A 77 16.10 -11.70 3.28
C LEU A 77 14.84 -11.52 2.43
N ILE A 78 13.98 -10.56 2.79
CA ILE A 78 12.74 -10.27 2.05
C ILE A 78 13.07 -9.77 0.64
N GLY A 79 14.05 -8.88 0.51
CA GLY A 79 14.50 -8.37 -0.78
C GLY A 79 15.04 -9.45 -1.70
N LEU A 80 15.84 -10.37 -1.15
CA LEU A 80 16.40 -11.49 -1.90
C LEU A 80 15.31 -12.47 -2.35
N VAL A 81 14.43 -12.90 -1.45
CA VAL A 81 13.32 -13.80 -1.78
C VAL A 81 12.40 -13.16 -2.83
N GLY A 82 12.03 -11.88 -2.62
CA GLY A 82 11.20 -11.13 -3.56
C GLY A 82 11.84 -10.99 -4.94
N SER A 83 13.13 -10.72 -5.00
CA SER A 83 13.88 -10.62 -6.25
C SER A 83 13.97 -11.96 -6.97
N LEU A 84 14.24 -13.04 -6.26
CA LEU A 84 14.34 -14.37 -6.85
C LEU A 84 13.04 -14.79 -7.52
N TYR A 85 11.90 -14.73 -6.82
CA TYR A 85 10.64 -15.14 -7.43
C TYR A 85 10.20 -14.21 -8.57
N ALA A 86 10.53 -12.92 -8.51
CA ALA A 86 10.22 -11.98 -9.58
C ALA A 86 11.06 -12.23 -10.83
N ILE A 87 12.37 -12.52 -10.67
CA ILE A 87 13.28 -12.81 -11.79
C ILE A 87 12.91 -14.14 -12.48
N PHE A 88 12.72 -15.20 -11.71
CA PHE A 88 12.44 -16.53 -12.26
C PHE A 88 10.98 -16.73 -12.67
N GLY A 89 10.04 -16.11 -11.98
CA GLY A 89 8.61 -16.28 -12.23
C GLY A 89 7.99 -15.26 -13.18
N GLY A 90 8.66 -14.13 -13.38
CA GLY A 90 8.18 -13.04 -14.21
C GLY A 90 6.84 -12.45 -13.78
N LEU A 91 6.20 -11.67 -14.66
CA LEU A 91 4.96 -10.96 -14.37
C LEU A 91 3.80 -11.90 -13.98
N LYS A 92 3.73 -13.10 -14.55
CA LYS A 92 2.67 -14.06 -14.25
C LYS A 92 2.75 -14.56 -12.79
N ALA A 93 3.94 -14.92 -12.33
CA ALA A 93 4.12 -15.38 -10.95
C ALA A 93 3.83 -14.25 -9.96
N VAL A 94 4.28 -13.03 -10.26
CA VAL A 94 3.97 -11.84 -9.45
C VAL A 94 2.46 -11.61 -9.38
N ALA A 95 1.72 -11.68 -10.50
CA ALA A 95 0.27 -11.49 -10.52
C ALA A 95 -0.48 -12.56 -9.70
N VAL A 96 -0.05 -13.81 -9.75
CA VAL A 96 -0.63 -14.89 -8.92
C VAL A 96 -0.35 -14.62 -7.43
N SER A 97 0.89 -14.29 -7.07
CA SER A 97 1.27 -13.93 -5.70
C SER A 97 0.47 -12.72 -5.20
N ASP A 98 0.33 -11.68 -6.01
CA ASP A 98 -0.46 -10.49 -5.67
C ASP A 98 -1.93 -10.83 -5.40
N THR A 99 -2.50 -11.78 -6.15
CA THR A 99 -3.89 -12.22 -5.94
C THR A 99 -4.05 -12.93 -4.59
N LEU A 100 -3.15 -13.84 -4.26
CA LEU A 100 -3.16 -14.55 -2.97
C LEU A 100 -2.95 -13.57 -1.80
N ASN A 101 -1.96 -12.68 -1.94
CA ASN A 101 -1.71 -11.63 -0.96
C ASN A 101 -2.89 -10.68 -0.82
N GLY A 102 -3.56 -10.33 -1.92
CA GLY A 102 -4.75 -9.48 -1.92
C GLY A 102 -5.91 -10.10 -1.13
N ILE A 103 -6.17 -11.40 -1.31
CA ILE A 103 -7.17 -12.13 -0.52
C ILE A 103 -6.79 -12.12 0.96
N GLY A 104 -5.54 -12.42 1.29
CA GLY A 104 -5.03 -12.37 2.67
C GLY A 104 -5.19 -10.99 3.30
N LEU A 105 -4.83 -9.93 2.56
CA LEU A 105 -4.98 -8.55 3.01
C LEU A 105 -6.44 -8.15 3.24
N LEU A 106 -7.38 -8.63 2.42
CA LEU A 106 -8.81 -8.39 2.64
C LEU A 106 -9.29 -9.07 3.92
N ILE A 107 -8.91 -10.33 4.14
CA ILE A 107 -9.27 -11.07 5.35
C ILE A 107 -8.72 -10.37 6.59
N ILE A 108 -7.43 -10.09 6.63
CA ILE A 108 -6.76 -9.44 7.76
C ILE A 108 -7.30 -8.01 7.94
N GLY A 109 -7.40 -7.25 6.86
CA GLY A 109 -7.86 -5.87 6.89
C GLY A 109 -9.29 -5.69 7.39
N ILE A 110 -10.16 -6.70 7.23
CA ILE A 110 -11.50 -6.71 7.81
C ILE A 110 -11.47 -7.27 9.25
N SER A 111 -10.69 -8.33 9.47
CA SER A 111 -10.66 -9.00 10.79
C SER A 111 -10.04 -8.14 11.88
N VAL A 112 -8.93 -7.45 11.60
CA VAL A 112 -8.20 -6.64 12.60
C VAL A 112 -9.08 -5.52 13.17
N PRO A 113 -9.75 -4.66 12.38
CA PRO A 113 -10.63 -3.65 12.97
C PRO A 113 -11.81 -4.25 13.75
N LEU A 114 -12.40 -5.36 13.27
CA LEU A 114 -13.51 -6.00 13.96
C LEU A 114 -13.09 -6.63 15.29
N LEU A 115 -11.98 -7.35 15.32
CA LEU A 115 -11.43 -7.94 16.54
C LEU A 115 -10.95 -6.87 17.52
N GLY A 116 -10.30 -5.80 17.01
CA GLY A 116 -9.88 -4.68 17.82
C GLY A 116 -11.06 -3.94 18.48
N LEU A 117 -12.14 -3.69 17.73
CA LEU A 117 -13.37 -3.12 18.29
C LEU A 117 -14.02 -4.05 19.32
N SER A 118 -14.08 -5.35 19.04
CA SER A 118 -14.61 -6.34 19.98
C SER A 118 -13.80 -6.39 21.28
N SER A 119 -12.48 -6.33 21.18
CA SER A 119 -11.59 -6.27 22.35
C SER A 119 -11.82 -5.01 23.19
N LEU A 120 -11.94 -3.84 22.56
CA LEU A 120 -12.26 -2.60 23.24
C LEU A 120 -13.63 -2.60 23.92
N GLY A 121 -14.61 -3.20 23.27
CA GLY A 121 -16.01 -3.25 23.75
C GLY A 121 -16.31 -4.42 24.68
N GLY A 122 -15.31 -5.12 25.23
CA GLY A 122 -15.54 -6.26 26.12
C GLY A 122 -16.29 -7.43 25.46
N GLY A 123 -16.08 -7.65 24.15
CA GLY A 123 -16.75 -8.67 23.34
C GLY A 123 -17.80 -8.13 22.37
N SER A 124 -18.14 -6.82 22.45
CA SER A 124 -19.12 -6.17 21.57
C SER A 124 -18.44 -5.19 20.62
N ILE A 125 -18.62 -5.39 19.32
CA ILE A 125 -18.10 -4.48 18.27
C ILE A 125 -18.77 -3.10 18.38
N LEU A 126 -20.08 -3.06 18.67
CA LEU A 126 -20.83 -1.81 18.77
C LEU A 126 -20.40 -0.98 19.97
N ASP A 127 -20.13 -1.61 21.11
CA ASP A 127 -19.62 -0.91 22.29
C ASP A 127 -18.20 -0.39 22.05
N GLY A 128 -17.34 -1.17 21.41
CA GLY A 128 -16.01 -0.71 20.97
C GLY A 128 -16.07 0.49 20.04
N LEU A 129 -16.98 0.47 19.06
CA LEU A 129 -17.21 1.62 18.17
C LEU A 129 -17.73 2.84 18.95
N SER A 130 -18.63 2.64 19.90
CA SER A 130 -19.12 3.71 20.80
C SER A 130 -17.99 4.34 21.63
N ILE A 131 -17.05 3.53 22.14
CA ILE A 131 -15.88 4.02 22.87
C ILE A 131 -15.01 4.91 22.00
N ILE A 132 -14.69 4.46 20.79
CA ILE A 132 -13.86 5.24 19.85
C ILE A 132 -14.56 6.53 19.45
N THR A 133 -15.84 6.47 19.10
CA THR A 133 -16.60 7.64 18.67
C THR A 133 -16.77 8.68 19.77
N LYS A 134 -16.88 8.28 21.03
CA LYS A 134 -16.98 9.21 22.16
C LYS A 134 -15.64 9.81 22.57
N ASN A 135 -14.59 9.00 22.63
CA ASN A 135 -13.31 9.42 23.20
C ASN A 135 -12.34 9.97 22.15
N ASN A 136 -12.47 9.59 20.88
CA ASN A 136 -11.54 9.89 19.82
C ASN A 136 -12.21 10.48 18.56
N THR A 137 -13.31 11.22 18.73
CA THR A 137 -14.07 11.84 17.62
C THR A 137 -13.16 12.65 16.68
N HIS A 138 -12.19 13.38 17.25
CA HIS A 138 -11.24 14.19 16.48
C HIS A 138 -10.33 13.36 15.57
N LYS A 139 -10.04 12.09 15.92
CA LYS A 139 -9.24 11.17 15.10
C LYS A 139 -10.05 10.52 13.97
N LEU A 140 -11.36 10.53 14.08
CA LEU A 140 -12.26 10.04 13.02
C LEU A 140 -12.62 11.13 12.02
N ASN A 141 -12.22 12.37 12.25
CA ASN A 141 -12.45 13.46 11.33
C ASN A 141 -11.48 13.35 10.13
N ALA A 142 -12.00 12.99 8.97
CA ALA A 142 -11.24 12.90 7.72
C ALA A 142 -11.04 14.26 7.02
N ILE A 143 -11.67 15.33 7.54
CA ILE A 143 -11.57 16.68 6.96
C ILE A 143 -10.42 17.41 7.69
N GLY A 144 -9.26 17.47 7.02
CA GLY A 144 -8.11 18.19 7.54
C GLY A 144 -8.30 19.70 7.55
N SER A 145 -7.82 20.36 8.61
CA SER A 145 -7.73 21.81 8.70
C SER A 145 -6.65 22.37 7.76
N ALA A 146 -6.61 23.69 7.60
CA ALA A 146 -5.58 24.34 6.77
C ALA A 146 -4.14 24.16 7.32
N SER A 147 -4.01 23.88 8.61
CA SER A 147 -2.72 23.67 9.29
C SER A 147 -2.27 22.20 9.30
N ASP A 148 -3.11 21.26 8.88
CA ASP A 148 -2.75 19.85 8.86
C ASP A 148 -1.79 19.53 7.69
N PRO A 149 -0.97 18.47 7.80
CA PRO A 149 -0.06 18.05 6.73
C PRO A 149 -0.74 17.81 5.38
N THR A 150 -2.01 17.43 5.40
CA THR A 150 -2.88 17.24 4.21
C THR A 150 -4.18 18.03 4.39
N PRO A 151 -4.17 19.34 4.10
CA PRO A 151 -5.38 20.16 4.18
C PRO A 151 -6.47 19.67 3.23
N PHE A 152 -7.74 19.78 3.62
CA PHE A 152 -8.87 19.33 2.80
C PHE A 152 -8.88 19.92 1.37
N GLY A 153 -8.44 21.17 1.22
CA GLY A 153 -8.34 21.82 -0.09
C GLY A 153 -7.40 21.14 -1.08
N THR A 154 -6.45 20.31 -0.60
CA THR A 154 -5.53 19.56 -1.50
C THR A 154 -6.24 18.52 -2.35
N ILE A 155 -7.44 18.08 -1.97
CA ILE A 155 -8.28 17.16 -2.77
C ILE A 155 -8.59 17.77 -4.14
N PHE A 156 -8.84 19.08 -4.18
CA PHE A 156 -9.22 19.79 -5.40
C PHE A 156 -8.05 20.33 -6.22
N THR A 157 -6.82 20.16 -5.72
CA THR A 157 -5.61 20.67 -6.35
C THR A 157 -4.59 19.52 -6.57
N GLY A 158 -3.60 19.39 -5.70
CA GLY A 158 -2.53 18.42 -5.84
C GLY A 158 -2.97 16.96 -5.93
N MET A 159 -4.03 16.57 -5.20
CA MET A 159 -4.52 15.19 -5.20
C MET A 159 -5.10 14.74 -6.54
N ILE A 160 -5.65 15.66 -7.34
CA ILE A 160 -6.13 15.33 -8.71
C ILE A 160 -4.94 14.85 -9.55
N PHE A 161 -3.85 15.61 -9.56
CA PHE A 161 -2.65 15.26 -10.34
C PHE A 161 -1.98 13.98 -9.81
N ALA A 162 -1.87 13.84 -8.48
CA ALA A 162 -1.31 12.66 -7.86
C ALA A 162 -2.12 11.39 -8.20
N ASN A 163 -3.45 11.46 -8.17
CA ASN A 163 -4.31 10.34 -8.55
C ASN A 163 -4.27 10.04 -10.05
N LEU A 164 -4.24 11.06 -10.91
CA LEU A 164 -4.06 10.86 -12.36
C LEU A 164 -2.73 10.17 -12.65
N PHE A 165 -1.64 10.62 -12.01
CA PHE A 165 -0.35 9.96 -12.13
C PHE A 165 -0.44 8.50 -11.67
N TYR A 166 -0.90 8.26 -10.45
CA TYR A 166 -0.92 6.94 -9.83
C TYR A 166 -1.74 5.92 -10.63
N TRP A 167 -2.96 6.29 -11.01
CA TRP A 167 -3.89 5.35 -11.65
C TRP A 167 -3.73 5.23 -13.17
N CYS A 168 -3.19 6.25 -13.82
CA CYS A 168 -3.17 6.31 -15.28
C CYS A 168 -1.77 6.13 -15.88
N THR A 169 -0.71 6.51 -15.16
CA THR A 169 0.63 6.57 -15.73
C THR A 169 1.72 5.90 -14.89
N ASN A 170 1.42 5.53 -13.64
CA ASN A 170 2.37 4.83 -12.80
C ASN A 170 2.57 3.40 -13.30
N GLN A 171 3.76 3.09 -13.83
CA GLN A 171 4.10 1.77 -14.39
C GLN A 171 3.83 0.63 -13.39
N TYR A 172 4.13 0.84 -12.12
CA TYR A 172 3.89 -0.15 -11.07
C TYR A 172 2.42 -0.58 -10.98
N VAL A 173 1.48 0.35 -11.16
CA VAL A 173 0.04 0.08 -11.06
C VAL A 173 -0.52 -0.44 -12.38
N ILE A 174 -0.21 0.23 -13.50
CA ILE A 174 -0.85 -0.06 -14.79
C ILE A 174 -0.32 -1.34 -15.45
N GLN A 175 0.90 -1.79 -15.15
CA GLN A 175 1.53 -2.93 -15.80
C GLN A 175 0.68 -4.21 -15.68
N ARG A 176 0.04 -4.43 -14.54
CA ARG A 176 -0.84 -5.58 -14.30
C ARG A 176 -2.11 -5.51 -15.15
N THR A 177 -2.65 -4.30 -15.30
CA THR A 177 -3.84 -4.06 -16.12
C THR A 177 -3.53 -4.20 -17.62
N LEU A 178 -2.31 -3.77 -18.04
CA LEU A 178 -1.85 -3.95 -19.42
C LEU A 178 -1.63 -5.42 -19.79
N ALA A 179 -1.36 -6.27 -18.81
CA ALA A 179 -1.23 -7.71 -19.00
C ALA A 179 -2.58 -8.45 -19.05
N SER A 180 -3.72 -7.76 -19.00
CA SER A 180 -5.04 -8.36 -19.11
C SER A 180 -5.26 -8.94 -20.51
N ARG A 181 -6.10 -9.99 -20.58
CA ARG A 181 -6.39 -10.71 -21.83
C ARG A 181 -7.05 -9.82 -22.88
N ASP A 182 -7.95 -8.95 -22.45
CA ASP A 182 -8.69 -8.04 -23.30
C ASP A 182 -9.11 -6.79 -22.53
N LEU A 183 -9.68 -5.81 -23.25
CA LEU A 183 -10.13 -4.54 -22.69
C LEU A 183 -11.22 -4.73 -21.64
N SER A 184 -12.16 -5.65 -21.85
CA SER A 184 -13.27 -5.90 -20.93
C SER A 184 -12.77 -6.40 -19.57
N GLU A 185 -11.85 -7.37 -19.58
CA GLU A 185 -11.25 -7.91 -18.35
C GLU A 185 -10.39 -6.85 -17.65
N GLY A 186 -9.63 -6.06 -18.39
CA GLY A 186 -8.88 -4.93 -17.83
C GLY A 186 -9.78 -3.89 -17.17
N GLN A 187 -10.90 -3.52 -17.80
CA GLN A 187 -11.87 -2.59 -17.24
C GLN A 187 -12.55 -3.14 -15.98
N LYS A 188 -12.96 -4.41 -15.97
CA LYS A 188 -13.52 -5.06 -14.77
C LYS A 188 -12.52 -5.05 -13.61
N GLY A 189 -11.24 -5.34 -13.89
CA GLY A 189 -10.16 -5.29 -12.89
C GLY A 189 -9.98 -3.90 -12.28
N VAL A 190 -9.98 -2.87 -13.12
CA VAL A 190 -9.90 -1.46 -12.65
C VAL A 190 -11.10 -1.06 -11.79
N LEU A 191 -12.33 -1.41 -12.22
CA LEU A 191 -13.54 -1.13 -11.44
C LEU A 191 -13.53 -1.88 -10.10
N LEU A 192 -13.15 -3.14 -10.10
CA LEU A 192 -13.02 -3.94 -8.87
C LEU A 192 -11.99 -3.35 -7.91
N SER A 193 -10.84 -2.91 -8.43
CA SER A 193 -9.82 -2.24 -7.61
C SER A 193 -10.32 -0.93 -6.99
N GLY A 194 -11.11 -0.16 -7.76
CA GLY A 194 -11.77 1.04 -7.27
C GLY A 194 -12.76 0.75 -6.15
N PHE A 195 -13.55 -0.32 -6.27
CA PHE A 195 -14.46 -0.77 -5.21
C PHE A 195 -13.71 -1.12 -3.93
N PHE A 196 -12.68 -1.95 -4.01
CA PHE A 196 -11.88 -2.29 -2.83
C PHE A 196 -11.18 -1.07 -2.22
N LYS A 197 -10.77 -0.10 -3.02
CA LYS A 197 -10.14 1.12 -2.51
C LYS A 197 -11.04 1.91 -1.58
N VAL A 198 -12.36 1.88 -1.76
CA VAL A 198 -13.31 2.53 -0.84
C VAL A 198 -13.31 1.86 0.55
N MET A 199 -12.94 0.58 0.64
CA MET A 199 -12.83 -0.14 1.91
C MET A 199 -11.54 0.12 2.67
N ILE A 200 -10.47 0.58 2.00
CA ILE A 200 -9.15 0.80 2.60
C ILE A 200 -9.19 1.72 3.83
N PRO A 201 -9.91 2.85 3.85
CA PRO A 201 -10.01 3.68 5.05
C PRO A 201 -10.50 2.92 6.28
N PHE A 202 -11.53 2.09 6.12
CA PHE A 202 -12.00 1.23 7.21
C PHE A 202 -10.91 0.25 7.67
N MET A 203 -10.23 -0.40 6.73
CA MET A 203 -9.22 -1.42 7.01
C MET A 203 -7.94 -0.85 7.63
N MET A 204 -7.62 0.44 7.39
CA MET A 204 -6.37 1.06 7.84
C MET A 204 -6.59 2.10 8.95
N MET A 205 -7.61 2.95 8.83
CA MET A 205 -7.82 4.05 9.78
C MET A 205 -8.41 3.57 11.10
N ILE A 206 -9.36 2.65 11.07
CA ILE A 206 -9.99 2.14 12.31
C ILE A 206 -8.97 1.43 13.20
N PRO A 207 -8.12 0.49 12.71
CA PRO A 207 -7.02 -0.05 13.52
C PRO A 207 -6.08 1.01 14.06
N GLY A 208 -5.75 2.04 13.26
CA GLY A 208 -4.91 3.14 13.73
C GLY A 208 -5.53 3.91 14.92
N VAL A 209 -6.83 4.16 14.89
CA VAL A 209 -7.54 4.81 16.01
C VAL A 209 -7.63 3.88 17.22
N ILE A 210 -7.86 2.58 17.01
CA ILE A 210 -7.85 1.56 18.07
C ILE A 210 -6.46 1.51 18.75
N ALA A 211 -5.40 1.41 17.96
CA ALA A 211 -4.04 1.37 18.48
C ALA A 211 -3.69 2.65 19.27
N PHE A 212 -4.12 3.81 18.77
CA PHE A 212 -3.95 5.08 19.50
C PHE A 212 -4.70 5.08 20.83
N HIS A 213 -5.92 4.53 20.86
CA HIS A 213 -6.71 4.43 22.09
C HIS A 213 -6.09 3.49 23.12
N LEU A 214 -5.58 2.31 22.66
CA LEU A 214 -4.99 1.29 23.54
C LEU A 214 -3.62 1.66 24.05
N TYR A 215 -2.77 2.15 23.16
CA TYR A 215 -1.34 2.35 23.47
C TYR A 215 -0.95 3.81 23.69
N GLY A 216 -1.74 4.75 23.17
CA GLY A 216 -1.54 6.19 23.35
C GLY A 216 -0.14 6.65 22.95
N GLN A 217 0.54 7.30 23.91
CA GLN A 217 1.93 7.77 23.72
C GLN A 217 2.99 6.69 23.99
N GLY A 218 2.59 5.48 24.35
CA GLY A 218 3.50 4.35 24.62
C GLY A 218 4.05 3.65 23.37
N LEU A 219 3.74 4.14 22.18
CA LEU A 219 4.32 3.66 20.93
C LEU A 219 5.67 4.35 20.70
N GLU A 220 6.74 3.59 20.60
CA GLU A 220 8.07 4.11 20.25
C GLU A 220 8.11 4.69 18.83
N SER A 221 7.29 4.12 17.92
CA SER A 221 7.10 4.58 16.55
C SER A 221 5.66 4.35 16.10
N ILE A 222 5.14 5.25 15.26
CA ILE A 222 3.81 5.13 14.65
C ILE A 222 3.71 3.86 13.80
N ASP A 223 4.81 3.41 13.19
CA ASP A 223 4.88 2.20 12.35
C ASP A 223 4.59 0.92 13.12
N GLN A 224 4.71 0.93 14.46
CA GLN A 224 4.40 -0.20 15.32
C GLN A 224 2.90 -0.33 15.66
N ALA A 225 2.09 0.65 15.34
CA ALA A 225 0.68 0.71 15.75
C ALA A 225 -0.12 -0.49 15.22
N TYR A 226 -0.03 -0.77 13.91
CA TYR A 226 -0.77 -1.85 13.27
C TYR A 226 -0.24 -3.26 13.63
N PRO A 227 1.06 -3.51 13.65
CA PRO A 227 1.60 -4.82 14.05
C PRO A 227 1.36 -5.21 15.51
N ARG A 228 1.07 -4.25 16.39
CA ARG A 228 0.78 -4.50 17.82
C ARG A 228 -0.69 -4.79 18.12
N LEU A 229 -1.58 -4.59 17.16
CA LEU A 229 -2.99 -4.94 17.23
C LEU A 229 -3.23 -6.41 16.93
#